data_71f0644f4f888bbccac33c2ea9514cf0
#
_entry.id   71f0644f4f888bbccac33c2ea9514cf0
#
_cell.length_a   1.000
_cell.length_b   1.000
_cell.length_c   1.000
_cell.angle_alpha   90.00
_cell.angle_beta   90.00
_cell.angle_gamma   90.00
#
_symmetry.space_group_name_H-M   'P 1'
#
loop_
_entity.id
_entity.type
_entity.pdbx_description
1 polymer ?
#
loop_
_entity_poly.entity_id
_entity_poly.type
_entity_poly.pdbx_seq_one_letter_code
_entity_poly.pdbx_strand_id
1 'polypeptide(L)'
;MGQGGSRTGEVAEYIRDGLDYTQWLRNFKEGLSVSTNPRQMRLDYTITMPGLLELKNMFNLSQELDTEVLTKVMFTFSNDEIMSPLSLPKDLLHTIIDEALVYMEPRATKKQRALMDVIKNLKTRETFTPTSKGKKRQLYLDKIRKQDITKILSKDKRVLDWWTSI
;
A
#
# COMPACT_ATOMS: atom_id res chain seq x y z
N MET A 1 -3.50 -29.61 2.44
CA MET A 1 -2.34 -28.70 2.66
C MET A 1 -2.66 -27.37 2.00
N GLY A 2 -3.13 -26.41 2.76
CA GLY A 2 -3.40 -25.08 2.26
C GLY A 2 -2.07 -24.37 2.04
N GLN A 3 -1.68 -24.17 0.79
CA GLN A 3 -0.71 -23.13 0.46
C GLN A 3 -1.35 -21.81 0.87
N GLY A 4 -0.82 -21.16 1.91
CA GLY A 4 -1.21 -19.82 2.32
C GLY A 4 -0.72 -18.79 1.31
N GLY A 5 -1.25 -18.87 0.10
CA GLY A 5 -1.06 -17.84 -0.90
C GLY A 5 -1.70 -16.56 -0.39
N SER A 6 -0.94 -15.49 -0.37
CA SER A 6 -1.44 -14.16 -0.04
C SER A 6 -2.65 -13.83 -0.94
N ARG A 7 -3.82 -13.66 -0.32
CA ARG A 7 -5.04 -13.30 -1.04
C ARG A 7 -4.92 -11.87 -1.56
N THR A 8 -5.28 -11.67 -2.82
CA THR A 8 -5.36 -10.32 -3.40
C THR A 8 -6.31 -9.45 -2.58
N GLY A 9 -5.86 -8.27 -2.21
CA GLY A 9 -6.65 -7.30 -1.45
C GLY A 9 -6.53 -7.37 0.07
N GLU A 10 -5.77 -8.33 0.62
CA GLU A 10 -5.59 -8.45 2.08
C GLU A 10 -5.07 -7.15 2.73
N VAL A 11 -4.12 -6.48 2.11
CA VAL A 11 -3.59 -5.21 2.64
C VAL A 11 -4.67 -4.13 2.65
N ALA A 12 -5.47 -4.03 1.60
CA ALA A 12 -6.57 -3.08 1.53
C ALA A 12 -7.62 -3.35 2.61
N GLU A 13 -7.97 -4.61 2.83
CA GLU A 13 -8.91 -5.04 3.87
C GLU A 13 -8.35 -4.78 5.27
N TYR A 14 -7.04 -4.96 5.45
CA TYR A 14 -6.38 -4.63 6.71
C TYR A 14 -6.42 -3.12 7.00
N ILE A 15 -6.12 -2.29 6.01
CA ILE A 15 -6.10 -0.82 6.17
C ILE A 15 -7.52 -0.28 6.36
N ARG A 16 -8.50 -0.83 5.65
CA ARG A 16 -9.89 -0.42 5.69
C ARG A 16 -10.76 -1.50 6.34
N ASP A 17 -10.96 -1.38 7.63
CA ASP A 17 -11.80 -2.30 8.39
C ASP A 17 -13.21 -2.37 7.79
N GLY A 18 -13.69 -3.60 7.56
CA GLY A 18 -15.00 -3.86 6.94
C GLY A 18 -15.00 -3.82 5.40
N LEU A 19 -13.87 -3.60 4.73
CA LEU A 19 -13.79 -3.69 3.28
C LEU A 19 -13.87 -5.16 2.83
N ASP A 20 -14.81 -5.47 1.93
CA ASP A 20 -14.79 -6.66 1.10
C ASP A 20 -14.16 -6.31 -0.25
N TYR A 21 -12.90 -6.68 -0.43
CA TYR A 21 -12.16 -6.32 -1.64
C TYR A 21 -12.75 -6.94 -2.90
N THR A 22 -13.22 -8.18 -2.85
CA THR A 22 -13.83 -8.87 -4.00
C THR A 22 -15.10 -8.16 -4.45
N GLN A 23 -15.95 -7.77 -3.51
CA GLN A 23 -17.16 -7.01 -3.80
C GLN A 23 -16.83 -5.61 -4.33
N TRP A 24 -15.87 -4.93 -3.70
CA TRP A 24 -15.41 -3.63 -4.16
C TRP A 24 -14.89 -3.69 -5.60
N LEU A 25 -14.06 -4.65 -5.94
CA LEU A 25 -13.50 -4.81 -7.28
C LEU A 25 -14.59 -5.08 -8.32
N ARG A 26 -15.56 -5.91 -7.99
CA ARG A 26 -16.72 -6.20 -8.85
C ARG A 26 -17.50 -4.92 -9.14
N ASN A 27 -17.82 -4.15 -8.10
CA ASN A 27 -18.54 -2.88 -8.24
C ASN A 27 -17.74 -1.85 -9.04
N PHE A 28 -16.43 -1.82 -8.84
CA PHE A 28 -15.55 -0.92 -9.61
C PHE A 28 -15.54 -1.27 -11.09
N LYS A 29 -15.41 -2.55 -11.44
CA LYS A 29 -15.47 -3.04 -12.84
C LYS A 29 -16.82 -2.74 -13.49
N GLU A 30 -17.91 -2.91 -12.76
CA GLU A 30 -19.25 -2.54 -13.24
C GLU A 30 -19.35 -1.04 -13.49
N GLY A 31 -18.88 -0.21 -12.56
CA GLY A 31 -18.81 1.24 -12.75
C GLY A 31 -18.01 1.65 -13.99
N LEU A 32 -16.87 1.01 -14.25
CA LEU A 32 -16.09 1.25 -15.47
C LEU A 32 -16.87 0.89 -16.74
N SER A 33 -17.65 -0.18 -16.73
CA SER A 33 -18.41 -0.64 -17.90
C SER A 33 -19.52 0.32 -18.32
N VAL A 34 -20.07 1.09 -17.39
CA VAL A 34 -21.14 2.06 -17.63
C VAL A 34 -20.67 3.51 -17.69
N SER A 35 -19.40 3.75 -17.38
CA SER A 35 -18.82 5.10 -17.38
C SER A 35 -18.65 5.62 -18.82
N THR A 36 -19.14 6.82 -19.08
CA THR A 36 -19.01 7.50 -20.37
C THR A 36 -17.77 8.41 -20.46
N ASN A 37 -17.17 8.71 -19.29
CA ASN A 37 -15.97 9.54 -19.18
C ASN A 37 -14.87 8.75 -18.46
N PRO A 38 -13.70 8.53 -19.09
CA PRO A 38 -12.60 7.79 -18.49
C PRO A 38 -12.10 8.33 -17.15
N ARG A 39 -12.37 9.61 -16.86
CA ARG A 39 -11.96 10.26 -15.60
C ARG A 39 -12.97 10.12 -14.46
N GLN A 40 -14.17 9.58 -14.72
CA GLN A 40 -15.17 9.36 -13.67
C GLN A 40 -14.77 8.27 -12.69
N MET A 41 -14.03 7.28 -13.16
CA MET A 41 -13.59 6.15 -12.36
C MET A 41 -12.07 6.10 -12.33
N ARG A 42 -11.49 6.28 -11.16
CA ARG A 42 -10.04 6.19 -10.92
C ARG A 42 -9.79 5.37 -9.67
N LEU A 43 -8.67 4.67 -9.64
CA LEU A 43 -8.20 4.03 -8.42
C LEU A 43 -7.66 5.10 -7.48
N ASP A 44 -8.12 5.11 -6.24
CA ASP A 44 -7.58 5.97 -5.19
C ASP A 44 -6.69 5.14 -4.27
N TYR A 45 -5.40 5.43 -4.29
CA TYR A 45 -4.39 4.68 -3.57
C TYR A 45 -3.64 5.58 -2.58
N THR A 46 -3.85 5.33 -1.30
CA THR A 46 -3.06 5.98 -0.23
C THR A 46 -1.94 5.05 0.21
N ILE A 47 -0.70 5.48 -0.01
CA ILE A 47 0.48 4.71 0.37
C ILE A 47 0.68 4.84 1.88
N THR A 48 0.39 3.76 2.58
CA THR A 48 0.72 3.52 3.98
C THR A 48 1.98 2.65 4.07
N MET A 49 2.51 2.41 5.27
CA MET A 49 3.64 1.50 5.45
C MET A 49 3.31 0.08 4.93
N PRO A 50 2.19 -0.56 5.31
CA PRO A 50 1.80 -1.83 4.67
C PRO A 50 1.45 -1.67 3.19
N GLY A 51 0.92 -0.52 2.79
CA GLY A 51 0.57 -0.22 1.39
C GLY A 51 1.77 -0.27 0.44
N LEU A 52 2.99 -0.02 0.93
CA LEU A 52 4.21 -0.19 0.13
C LEU A 52 4.35 -1.60 -0.44
N LEU A 53 3.83 -2.61 0.24
CA LEU A 53 3.90 -4.02 -0.19
C LEU A 53 2.94 -4.32 -1.35
N GLU A 54 2.04 -3.41 -1.67
CA GLU A 54 1.03 -3.54 -2.73
C GLU A 54 1.32 -2.67 -3.97
N LEU A 55 2.46 -1.99 -4.04
CA LEU A 55 2.79 -1.11 -5.16
C LEU A 55 2.66 -1.80 -6.52
N LYS A 56 3.26 -2.98 -6.65
CA LYS A 56 3.20 -3.76 -7.91
C LYS A 56 1.79 -4.23 -8.22
N ASN A 57 1.05 -4.68 -7.21
CA ASN A 57 -0.33 -5.15 -7.39
C ASN A 57 -1.26 -4.01 -7.81
N MET A 58 -1.11 -2.83 -7.23
CA MET A 58 -1.87 -1.64 -7.63
C MET A 58 -1.53 -1.21 -9.04
N PHE A 59 -0.26 -1.23 -9.40
CA PHE A 59 0.21 -0.95 -10.76
C PHE A 59 -0.41 -1.94 -11.76
N ASN A 60 -0.33 -3.23 -11.49
CA ASN A 60 -0.91 -4.26 -12.35
C ASN A 60 -2.43 -4.13 -12.48
N LEU A 61 -3.12 -3.81 -11.39
CA LEU A 61 -4.57 -3.57 -11.40
C LEU A 61 -4.93 -2.38 -12.29
N SER A 62 -4.16 -1.28 -12.18
CA SER A 62 -4.33 -0.10 -13.05
C SER A 62 -4.17 -0.46 -14.52
N GLN A 63 -3.19 -1.28 -14.86
CA GLN A 63 -2.99 -1.72 -16.25
C GLN A 63 -4.10 -2.66 -16.73
N GLU A 64 -4.49 -3.64 -15.90
CA GLU A 64 -5.59 -4.56 -16.22
C GLU A 64 -6.90 -3.84 -16.48
N LEU A 65 -7.22 -2.84 -15.65
CA LEU A 65 -8.46 -2.07 -15.76
C LEU A 65 -8.34 -0.87 -16.70
N ASP A 66 -7.17 -0.60 -17.22
CA ASP A 66 -6.86 0.57 -18.08
C ASP A 66 -7.35 1.89 -17.44
N THR A 67 -7.09 2.08 -16.16
CA THR A 67 -7.55 3.25 -15.40
C THR A 67 -6.42 3.94 -14.64
N GLU A 68 -6.56 5.25 -14.42
CA GLU A 68 -5.59 6.06 -13.69
C GLU A 68 -5.56 5.69 -12.20
N VAL A 69 -4.39 5.85 -11.58
CA VAL A 69 -4.21 5.75 -10.13
C VAL A 69 -3.99 7.15 -9.56
N LEU A 70 -4.95 7.62 -8.78
CA LEU A 70 -4.76 8.80 -7.94
C LEU A 70 -3.99 8.38 -6.69
N THR A 71 -2.76 8.85 -6.56
CA THR A 71 -1.85 8.39 -5.53
C THR A 71 -1.59 9.46 -4.49
N LYS A 72 -1.71 9.10 -3.23
CA LYS A 72 -1.42 9.92 -2.06
C LYS A 72 -0.49 9.16 -1.12
N VAL A 73 0.17 9.88 -0.23
CA VAL A 73 1.02 9.29 0.81
C VAL A 73 0.45 9.66 2.17
N MET A 74 0.41 8.69 3.06
CA MET A 74 0.09 8.94 4.46
C MET A 74 1.30 9.60 5.13
N PHE A 75 1.33 10.93 5.12
CA PHE A 75 2.30 11.71 5.88
C PHE A 75 1.85 11.84 7.34
N THR A 76 2.80 12.17 8.20
CA THR A 76 2.53 12.38 9.61
C THR A 76 3.32 13.58 10.14
N PHE A 77 2.77 14.18 11.18
CA PHE A 77 3.45 15.21 11.97
C PHE A 77 3.95 14.66 13.32
N SER A 78 3.85 13.35 13.53
CA SER A 78 4.20 12.69 14.79
C SER A 78 4.92 11.38 14.56
N ASN A 79 5.99 11.13 15.32
CA ASN A 79 6.70 9.85 15.29
C ASN A 79 5.88 8.67 15.87
N ASP A 80 4.69 8.93 16.40
CA ASP A 80 3.73 7.91 16.82
C ASP A 80 2.99 7.26 15.65
N GLU A 81 3.07 7.84 14.45
CA GLU A 81 2.31 7.36 13.29
C GLU A 81 3.09 6.29 12.51
N ILE A 82 3.10 5.08 13.06
CA ILE A 82 3.84 3.95 12.49
C ILE A 82 3.32 3.48 11.13
N MET A 83 2.07 3.82 10.78
CA MET A 83 1.46 3.45 9.51
C MET A 83 1.92 4.33 8.34
N SER A 84 2.63 5.43 8.61
CA SER A 84 3.30 6.18 7.55
C SER A 84 4.43 5.37 6.91
N PRO A 85 4.60 5.39 5.60
CA PRO A 85 5.75 4.74 4.95
C PRO A 85 7.10 5.32 5.40
N LEU A 86 7.11 6.55 5.90
CA LEU A 86 8.32 7.21 6.42
C LEU A 86 8.77 6.67 7.80
N SER A 87 8.00 5.78 8.42
CA SER A 87 8.40 5.07 9.64
C SER A 87 9.44 3.98 9.38
N LEU A 88 9.61 3.55 8.14
CA LEU A 88 10.63 2.58 7.77
C LEU A 88 12.03 3.21 7.79
N PRO A 89 13.08 2.42 8.08
CA PRO A 89 14.44 2.86 7.84
C PRO A 89 14.64 3.32 6.40
N LYS A 90 15.38 4.40 6.21
CA LYS A 90 15.59 5.02 4.90
C LYS A 90 16.05 4.02 3.83
N ASP A 91 17.05 3.21 4.16
CA ASP A 91 17.61 2.25 3.21
C ASP A 91 16.60 1.18 2.80
N LEU A 92 15.80 0.70 3.75
CA LEU A 92 14.74 -0.28 3.46
C LEU A 92 13.65 0.34 2.59
N LEU A 93 13.19 1.55 2.91
CA LEU A 93 12.20 2.28 2.12
C LEU A 93 12.70 2.48 0.68
N HIS A 94 13.93 2.94 0.51
CA HIS A 94 14.52 3.16 -0.81
C HIS A 94 14.64 1.86 -1.60
N THR A 95 15.07 0.77 -0.97
CA THR A 95 15.18 -0.53 -1.62
C THR A 95 13.82 -1.02 -2.13
N ILE A 96 12.78 -0.93 -1.31
CA ILE A 96 11.42 -1.32 -1.71
C ILE A 96 10.92 -0.49 -2.89
N ILE A 97 11.14 0.82 -2.85
CA ILE A 97 10.75 1.71 -3.94
C ILE A 97 11.54 1.41 -5.22
N ASP A 98 12.85 1.22 -5.11
CA ASP A 98 13.69 0.94 -6.27
C ASP A 98 13.34 -0.39 -6.94
N GLU A 99 13.07 -1.44 -6.17
CA GLU A 99 12.58 -2.71 -6.69
C GLU A 99 11.23 -2.56 -7.40
N ALA A 100 10.32 -1.75 -6.85
CA ALA A 100 9.05 -1.46 -7.49
C ALA A 100 9.23 -0.69 -8.80
N LEU A 101 10.10 0.31 -8.83
CA LEU A 101 10.40 1.11 -10.03
C LEU A 101 11.04 0.28 -11.14
N VAL A 102 11.98 -0.61 -10.81
CA VAL A 102 12.57 -1.56 -11.78
C VAL A 102 11.51 -2.39 -12.47
N TYR A 103 10.50 -2.83 -11.72
CA TYR A 103 9.36 -3.56 -12.28
C TYR A 103 8.44 -2.68 -13.12
N MET A 104 8.09 -1.50 -12.62
CA MET A 104 7.04 -0.66 -13.18
C MET A 104 7.49 0.18 -14.39
N GLU A 105 8.69 0.77 -14.35
CA GLU A 105 9.14 1.73 -15.38
C GLU A 105 9.07 1.18 -16.80
N PRO A 106 9.54 -0.04 -17.11
CA PRO A 106 9.48 -0.56 -18.49
C PRO A 106 8.05 -0.88 -18.95
N ARG A 107 7.09 -0.98 -18.03
CA ARG A 107 5.70 -1.38 -18.29
C ARG A 107 4.71 -0.22 -18.24
N ALA A 108 5.12 0.93 -17.68
CA ALA A 108 4.22 2.02 -17.38
C ALA A 108 3.68 2.72 -18.62
N THR A 109 2.42 3.14 -18.52
CA THR A 109 1.77 4.07 -19.45
C THR A 109 1.55 5.41 -18.74
N LYS A 110 0.91 6.37 -19.45
CA LYS A 110 0.54 7.66 -18.85
C LYS A 110 -0.36 7.51 -17.62
N LYS A 111 -1.14 6.42 -17.54
CA LYS A 111 -2.11 6.18 -16.46
C LYS A 111 -1.44 5.86 -15.11
N GLN A 112 -0.21 5.35 -15.12
CA GLN A 112 0.55 5.06 -13.90
C GLN A 112 1.57 6.14 -13.55
N ARG A 113 1.66 7.22 -14.34
CA ARG A 113 2.67 8.28 -14.13
C ARG A 113 2.60 8.88 -12.73
N ALA A 114 1.39 9.22 -12.26
CA ALA A 114 1.22 9.83 -10.94
C ALA A 114 1.71 8.91 -9.81
N LEU A 115 1.44 7.61 -9.90
CA LEU A 115 1.95 6.62 -8.95
C LEU A 115 3.48 6.63 -8.92
N MET A 116 4.12 6.60 -10.08
CA MET A 116 5.58 6.56 -10.16
C MET A 116 6.23 7.85 -9.65
N ASP A 117 5.66 9.00 -9.99
CA ASP A 117 6.15 10.30 -9.55
C ASP A 117 6.05 10.44 -8.02
N VAL A 118 4.95 9.98 -7.43
CA VAL A 118 4.76 10.02 -5.98
C VAL A 118 5.76 9.13 -5.25
N ILE A 119 6.02 7.90 -5.70
CA ILE A 119 6.99 7.04 -5.03
C ILE A 119 8.44 7.52 -5.22
N LYS A 120 8.76 8.12 -6.36
CA LYS A 120 10.07 8.78 -6.56
C LYS A 120 10.24 9.96 -5.59
N ASN A 121 9.20 10.78 -5.45
CA ASN A 121 9.21 11.89 -4.50
C ASN A 121 9.33 11.40 -3.05
N LEU A 122 8.72 10.29 -2.71
CA LEU A 122 8.79 9.70 -1.37
C LEU A 122 10.24 9.41 -0.95
N LYS A 123 11.11 9.04 -1.88
CA LYS A 123 12.54 8.83 -1.61
C LYS A 123 13.28 10.11 -1.18
N THR A 124 12.75 11.28 -1.49
CA THR A 124 13.35 12.56 -1.12
C THR A 124 12.95 13.05 0.28
N ARG A 125 12.01 12.35 0.93
CA ARG A 125 11.49 12.73 2.23
C ARG A 125 12.33 12.16 3.37
N GLU A 126 12.37 12.90 4.48
CA GLU A 126 13.00 12.41 5.70
C GLU A 126 12.18 11.30 6.35
N THR A 127 12.85 10.24 6.73
CA THR A 127 12.27 9.15 7.52
C THR A 127 12.40 9.46 9.01
N PHE A 128 11.61 8.79 9.83
CA PHE A 128 11.67 8.93 11.28
C PHE A 128 11.69 7.56 11.95
N THR A 129 12.19 7.52 13.20
CA THR A 129 12.12 6.33 14.04
C THR A 129 10.78 6.35 14.77
N PRO A 130 9.90 5.35 14.56
CA PRO A 130 8.61 5.31 15.24
C PRO A 130 8.80 5.06 16.73
N THR A 131 7.88 5.59 17.54
CA THR A 131 7.87 5.37 18.99
C THR A 131 7.22 4.03 19.32
N SER A 132 7.56 3.49 20.51
CA SER A 132 6.89 2.30 21.04
C SER A 132 5.38 2.51 21.23
N LYS A 133 4.95 3.73 21.47
CA LYS A 133 3.54 4.11 21.58
C LYS A 133 2.78 3.88 20.27
N GLY A 134 3.38 4.24 19.13
CA GLY A 134 2.80 3.99 17.82
C GLY A 134 2.55 2.51 17.56
N LYS A 135 3.55 1.66 17.84
CA LYS A 135 3.41 0.21 17.73
C LYS A 135 2.32 -0.36 18.65
N LYS A 136 2.32 0.04 19.91
CA LYS A 136 1.30 -0.40 20.88
C LYS A 136 -0.11 -0.02 20.46
N ARG A 137 -0.29 1.20 19.93
CA ARG A 137 -1.57 1.67 19.40
C ARG A 137 -2.04 0.80 18.24
N GLN A 138 -1.15 0.47 17.31
CA GLN A 138 -1.51 -0.38 16.18
C GLN A 138 -1.90 -1.80 16.63
N LEU A 139 -1.15 -2.39 17.55
CA LEU A 139 -1.48 -3.69 18.11
C LEU A 139 -2.83 -3.69 18.86
N TYR A 140 -3.15 -2.60 19.54
CA TYR A 140 -4.45 -2.43 20.21
C TYR A 140 -5.59 -2.37 19.19
N LEU A 141 -5.41 -1.64 18.06
CA LEU A 141 -6.39 -1.61 16.97
C LEU A 141 -6.57 -2.99 16.33
N ASP A 142 -5.50 -3.71 16.12
CA ASP A 142 -5.55 -5.08 15.59
C ASP A 142 -6.40 -5.99 16.48
N LYS A 143 -6.21 -5.89 17.79
CA LYS A 143 -7.00 -6.66 18.76
C LYS A 143 -8.50 -6.35 18.66
N ILE A 144 -8.86 -5.07 18.57
CA ILE A 144 -10.27 -4.65 18.43
C ILE A 144 -10.86 -5.13 17.12
N ARG A 145 -10.11 -5.00 16.04
CA ARG A 145 -10.55 -5.33 14.67
C ARG A 145 -10.39 -6.82 14.33
N LYS A 146 -9.83 -7.61 15.22
CA LYS A 146 -9.50 -9.03 15.00
C LYS A 146 -8.62 -9.21 13.77
N GLN A 147 -7.63 -8.35 13.62
CA GLN A 147 -6.64 -8.34 12.56
C GLN A 147 -5.24 -8.61 13.12
N ASP A 148 -4.28 -8.88 12.24
CA ASP A 148 -2.89 -9.15 12.61
C ASP A 148 -1.95 -8.54 11.57
N ILE A 149 -1.30 -7.44 11.92
CA ILE A 149 -0.36 -6.75 11.04
C ILE A 149 0.81 -7.67 10.64
N THR A 150 1.24 -8.59 11.49
CA THR A 150 2.36 -9.47 11.16
C THR A 150 2.06 -10.39 9.98
N LYS A 151 0.81 -10.81 9.79
CA LYS A 151 0.37 -11.55 8.59
C LYS A 151 0.53 -10.72 7.34
N ILE A 152 0.17 -9.44 7.41
CA ILE A 152 0.31 -8.52 6.29
C ILE A 152 1.78 -8.26 5.98
N LEU A 153 2.59 -7.96 6.99
CA LEU A 153 4.00 -7.66 6.81
C LEU A 153 4.84 -8.89 6.41
N SER A 154 4.34 -10.10 6.62
CA SER A 154 5.01 -11.33 6.17
C SER A 154 5.16 -11.42 4.64
N LYS A 155 4.48 -10.57 3.89
CA LYS A 155 4.68 -10.41 2.44
C LYS A 155 6.10 -9.93 2.08
N ASP A 156 6.76 -9.25 3.00
CA ASP A 156 8.17 -8.85 2.89
C ASP A 156 8.88 -9.09 4.21
N LYS A 157 9.75 -10.11 4.25
CA LYS A 157 10.48 -10.48 5.47
C LYS A 157 11.29 -9.34 6.05
N ARG A 158 11.84 -8.46 5.23
CA ARG A 158 12.64 -7.30 5.67
C ARG A 158 11.79 -6.33 6.50
N VAL A 159 10.56 -6.09 6.06
CA VAL A 159 9.60 -5.23 6.78
C VAL A 159 9.12 -5.90 8.06
N LEU A 160 8.84 -7.19 8.02
CA LEU A 160 8.45 -7.95 9.20
C LEU A 160 9.57 -7.97 10.25
N ASP A 161 10.81 -8.19 9.84
CA ASP A 161 11.98 -8.20 10.74
C ASP A 161 12.17 -6.82 11.38
N TRP A 162 12.03 -5.74 10.61
CA TRP A 162 12.03 -4.38 11.16
C TRP A 162 10.92 -4.18 12.19
N TRP A 163 9.69 -4.55 11.87
CA TRP A 163 8.54 -4.44 12.78
C TRP A 163 8.81 -5.18 14.11
N THR A 164 9.39 -6.36 14.03
CA THR A 164 9.70 -7.17 15.21
C THR A 164 10.81 -6.53 16.04
N SER A 165 11.73 -5.78 15.43
CA SER A 165 12.88 -5.15 16.09
C SER A 165 12.55 -3.86 16.86
N ILE A 166 11.42 -3.27 16.62
CA ILE A 166 11.01 -2.01 17.24
C ILE A 166 10.12 -2.19 18.46
#